data_4f6ec1da52c111e56e7e03e5cb7d8659
#
_entry.id   4f6ec1da52c111e56e7e03e5cb7d8659
#
_cell.length_a   1.000
_cell.length_b   1.000
_cell.length_c   1.000
_cell.angle_alpha   90.00
_cell.angle_beta   90.00
_cell.angle_gamma   90.00
#
_symmetry.space_group_name_H-M   'P 1'
#
loop_
_entity.id
_entity.type
_entity.pdbx_description
1 polymer ?
#
loop_
_entity_poly.entity_id
_entity_poly.type
_entity_poly.pdbx_seq_one_letter_code
_entity_poly.pdbx_strand_id
1 'polypeptide(L)'
;MQTLYPYFLYNMFGKELDSYPVTDGKNTYWLVPLIVGFDTRDVPYSAGNPYLRLAGFALVDTYNGDISLIKNGDDFFSNMLMAQYEDQIIEAPAWLDEQIRYPQELFNWKTEMYNIYHVEDVETFIQANEFYEIPRGLDTYYIQAKPPGFEQTEFVGLLSLELRGSQGRNLAGYMIVENDMNNLGKMTFYEVPLDSET
;
A
#
# COMPACT_ATOMS: atom_id res chain seq x y z
N MET A 1 1.79 -19.96 -6.71
CA MET A 1 0.91 -18.78 -6.75
C MET A 1 0.58 -18.38 -8.18
N GLN A 2 1.51 -17.86 -8.98
CA GLN A 2 1.25 -17.31 -10.32
C GLN A 2 0.49 -18.25 -11.27
N THR A 3 0.72 -19.56 -11.21
CA THR A 3 0.01 -20.55 -12.05
C THR A 3 -1.43 -20.77 -11.59
N LEU A 4 -1.69 -20.68 -10.27
CA LEU A 4 -3.02 -20.92 -9.69
C LEU A 4 -3.90 -19.65 -9.72
N TYR A 5 -3.30 -18.49 -9.59
CA TYR A 5 -3.99 -17.20 -9.53
C TYR A 5 -3.40 -16.21 -10.56
N PRO A 6 -3.56 -16.47 -11.85
CA PRO A 6 -2.84 -15.74 -12.91
C PRO A 6 -3.30 -14.28 -13.09
N TYR A 7 -4.42 -13.87 -12.51
CA TYR A 7 -4.96 -12.52 -12.67
C TYR A 7 -4.34 -11.50 -11.70
N PHE A 8 -3.52 -11.96 -10.74
CA PHE A 8 -2.85 -11.08 -9.80
C PHE A 8 -1.41 -10.80 -10.22
N LEU A 9 -0.93 -9.62 -9.86
CA LEU A 9 0.45 -9.22 -10.07
C LEU A 9 1.33 -9.81 -8.97
N TYR A 10 2.46 -10.35 -9.36
CA TYR A 10 3.51 -10.85 -8.45
C TYR A 10 4.81 -10.07 -8.60
N ASN A 11 4.83 -9.12 -9.51
CA ASN A 11 5.93 -8.21 -9.75
C ASN A 11 5.37 -6.83 -10.10
N MET A 12 5.93 -5.78 -9.54
CA MET A 12 5.60 -4.40 -9.84
C MET A 12 6.87 -3.62 -10.15
N PHE A 13 6.91 -2.96 -11.30
CA PHE A 13 8.05 -2.14 -11.74
C PHE A 13 9.40 -2.85 -11.67
N GLY A 14 9.44 -4.15 -11.96
CA GLY A 14 10.65 -4.96 -11.95
C GLY A 14 11.09 -5.46 -10.56
N LYS A 15 10.28 -5.23 -9.52
CA LYS A 15 10.48 -5.80 -8.18
C LYS A 15 9.43 -6.86 -7.89
N GLU A 16 9.83 -7.96 -7.29
CA GLU A 16 8.88 -8.95 -6.76
C GLU A 16 8.12 -8.33 -5.59
N LEU A 17 6.83 -8.67 -5.49
CA LEU A 17 6.01 -8.24 -4.36
C LEU A 17 6.46 -8.94 -3.08
N ASP A 18 6.54 -8.18 -1.99
CA ASP A 18 6.98 -8.66 -0.71
C ASP A 18 5.94 -9.64 -0.11
N SER A 19 6.33 -10.92 -0.04
CA SER A 19 5.62 -11.95 0.70
C SER A 19 6.40 -12.25 1.97
N TYR A 20 5.71 -12.44 3.09
CA TYR A 20 6.37 -12.60 4.38
C TYR A 20 5.70 -13.67 5.26
N PRO A 21 6.45 -14.28 6.19
CA PRO A 21 5.91 -15.29 7.08
C PRO A 21 5.06 -14.65 8.18
N VAL A 22 3.95 -15.32 8.52
CA VAL A 22 3.06 -15.01 9.64
C VAL A 22 2.76 -16.30 10.41
N THR A 23 2.31 -16.21 11.67
CA THR A 23 2.07 -17.37 12.51
C THR A 23 0.85 -17.22 13.40
N ASP A 24 0.13 -18.31 13.63
CA ASP A 24 -0.93 -18.43 14.62
C ASP A 24 -0.41 -18.86 16.00
N GLY A 25 0.92 -18.94 16.17
CA GLY A 25 1.59 -19.44 17.37
C GLY A 25 1.84 -20.95 17.36
N LYS A 26 1.31 -21.69 16.39
CA LYS A 26 1.52 -23.15 16.20
C LYS A 26 2.04 -23.46 14.81
N ASN A 27 1.45 -22.84 13.80
CA ASN A 27 1.78 -23.03 12.40
C ASN A 27 2.37 -21.75 11.83
N THR A 28 3.10 -21.89 10.74
CA THR A 28 3.66 -20.77 9.98
C THR A 28 3.03 -20.76 8.60
N TYR A 29 2.73 -19.58 8.12
CA TYR A 29 2.14 -19.35 6.81
C TYR A 29 2.94 -18.30 6.04
N TRP A 30 2.93 -18.37 4.72
CA TRP A 30 3.31 -17.24 3.88
C TRP A 30 2.08 -16.39 3.60
N LEU A 31 2.17 -15.09 3.87
CA LEU A 31 1.17 -14.11 3.47
C LEU A 31 1.64 -13.44 2.17
N VAL A 32 0.87 -13.63 1.11
CA VAL A 32 1.18 -13.16 -0.24
C VAL A 32 0.14 -12.14 -0.68
N PRO A 33 0.51 -10.89 -0.96
CA PRO A 33 -0.45 -9.88 -1.41
C PRO A 33 -0.99 -10.23 -2.81
N LEU A 34 -2.28 -10.02 -3.00
CA LEU A 34 -2.99 -10.19 -4.26
C LEU A 34 -3.33 -8.81 -4.82
N ILE A 35 -2.47 -8.32 -5.70
CA ILE A 35 -2.63 -6.99 -6.32
C ILE A 35 -3.13 -7.17 -7.74
N VAL A 36 -4.08 -6.35 -8.15
CA VAL A 36 -4.54 -6.26 -9.53
C VAL A 36 -4.11 -4.94 -10.13
N GLY A 37 -3.80 -4.96 -11.43
CA GLY A 37 -3.48 -3.78 -12.21
C GLY A 37 -4.42 -3.64 -13.39
N PHE A 38 -4.91 -2.42 -13.61
CA PHE A 38 -5.70 -2.08 -14.78
C PHE A 38 -4.87 -1.16 -15.67
N ASP A 39 -4.79 -1.52 -16.95
CA ASP A 39 -4.14 -0.68 -17.96
C ASP A 39 -4.96 0.59 -18.17
N THR A 40 -4.30 1.71 -18.11
CA THR A 40 -4.92 3.03 -18.26
C THR A 40 -4.39 3.79 -19.47
N ARG A 41 -3.67 3.15 -20.38
CA ARG A 41 -3.05 3.82 -21.55
C ARG A 41 -4.06 4.55 -22.42
N ASP A 42 -5.27 4.03 -22.50
CA ASP A 42 -6.36 4.62 -23.27
C ASP A 42 -7.25 5.57 -22.44
N VAL A 43 -6.93 5.75 -21.15
CA VAL A 43 -7.66 6.68 -20.28
C VAL A 43 -7.03 8.06 -20.36
N PRO A 44 -7.79 9.10 -20.76
CA PRO A 44 -7.28 10.47 -20.78
C PRO A 44 -6.73 10.87 -19.42
N TYR A 45 -5.63 11.59 -19.41
CA TYR A 45 -4.96 12.14 -18.22
C TYR A 45 -4.32 11.12 -17.28
N SER A 46 -4.31 9.84 -17.60
CA SER A 46 -3.64 8.81 -16.77
C SER A 46 -2.11 8.90 -16.83
N ALA A 47 -1.54 9.60 -17.83
CA ALA A 47 -0.11 9.62 -18.16
C ALA A 47 0.51 8.21 -18.31
N GLY A 48 -0.31 7.19 -18.61
CA GLY A 48 0.11 5.78 -18.73
C GLY A 48 0.35 5.10 -17.38
N ASN A 49 0.05 5.73 -16.27
CA ASN A 49 0.15 5.14 -14.95
C ASN A 49 -0.94 4.09 -14.73
N PRO A 50 -0.62 2.84 -14.37
CA PRO A 50 -1.63 1.82 -14.13
C PRO A 50 -2.45 2.16 -12.89
N TYR A 51 -3.73 1.77 -12.89
CA TYR A 51 -4.51 1.74 -11.66
C TYR A 51 -4.22 0.43 -10.91
N LEU A 52 -3.67 0.54 -9.71
CA LEU A 52 -3.27 -0.61 -8.90
C LEU A 52 -4.14 -0.72 -7.64
N ARG A 53 -4.53 -1.94 -7.28
CA ARG A 53 -5.41 -2.22 -6.16
C ARG A 53 -5.03 -3.50 -5.44
N LEU A 54 -5.05 -3.47 -4.11
CA LEU A 54 -4.99 -4.65 -3.27
C LEU A 54 -6.38 -5.32 -3.26
N ALA A 55 -6.49 -6.51 -3.83
CA ALA A 55 -7.73 -7.31 -3.80
C ALA A 55 -7.84 -8.16 -2.54
N GLY A 56 -6.70 -8.55 -1.95
CA GLY A 56 -6.63 -9.36 -0.76
C GLY A 56 -5.27 -9.97 -0.53
N PHE A 57 -5.25 -11.08 0.20
CA PHE A 57 -4.04 -11.86 0.47
C PHE A 57 -4.31 -13.35 0.25
N ALA A 58 -3.28 -14.07 -0.13
CA ALA A 58 -3.25 -15.53 -0.01
C ALA A 58 -2.44 -15.94 1.22
N LEU A 59 -3.05 -16.74 2.07
CA LEU A 59 -2.45 -17.38 3.23
C LEU A 59 -2.05 -18.80 2.83
N VAL A 60 -0.76 -19.06 2.73
CA VAL A 60 -0.21 -20.35 2.27
C VAL A 60 0.40 -21.08 3.45
N ASP A 61 -0.17 -22.22 3.83
CA ASP A 61 0.39 -23.07 4.87
C ASP A 61 1.74 -23.62 4.43
N THR A 62 2.79 -23.40 5.24
CA THR A 62 4.16 -23.81 4.89
C THR A 62 4.39 -25.32 5.02
N TYR A 63 3.52 -26.04 5.73
CA TYR A 63 3.66 -27.46 5.98
C TYR A 63 3.05 -28.33 4.86
N ASN A 64 1.80 -28.02 4.45
CA ASN A 64 1.06 -28.81 3.48
C ASN A 64 0.81 -28.10 2.14
N GLY A 65 1.06 -26.78 2.07
CA GLY A 65 0.85 -25.99 0.88
C GLY A 65 -0.60 -25.58 0.61
N ASP A 66 -1.51 -25.80 1.57
CA ASP A 66 -2.90 -25.35 1.45
C ASP A 66 -2.97 -23.84 1.34
N ILE A 67 -3.88 -23.36 0.49
CA ILE A 67 -4.04 -21.94 0.22
C ILE A 67 -5.46 -21.51 0.61
N SER A 68 -5.55 -20.49 1.46
CA SER A 68 -6.78 -19.77 1.76
C SER A 68 -6.64 -18.32 1.30
N LEU A 69 -7.74 -17.72 0.85
CA LEU A 69 -7.76 -16.35 0.38
C LEU A 69 -8.48 -15.46 1.39
N ILE A 70 -7.92 -14.29 1.66
CA ILE A 70 -8.50 -13.26 2.52
C ILE A 70 -8.81 -12.06 1.62
N LYS A 71 -10.08 -11.72 1.49
CA LYS A 71 -10.52 -10.60 0.66
C LYS A 71 -10.27 -9.27 1.38
N ASN A 72 -9.80 -8.25 0.65
CA ASN A 72 -9.65 -6.90 1.15
C ASN A 72 -10.81 -6.02 0.67
N GLY A 73 -11.67 -5.59 1.61
CA GLY A 73 -12.85 -4.77 1.33
C GLY A 73 -14.03 -5.56 0.75
N ASP A 74 -15.15 -4.87 0.59
CA ASP A 74 -16.42 -5.45 0.10
C ASP A 74 -17.03 -4.60 -1.04
N ASP A 75 -16.18 -3.99 -1.85
CA ASP A 75 -16.62 -3.23 -3.01
C ASP A 75 -16.79 -4.12 -4.26
N PHE A 76 -17.41 -3.52 -5.29
CA PHE A 76 -17.69 -4.20 -6.55
C PHE A 76 -16.48 -4.91 -7.17
N PHE A 77 -15.32 -4.24 -7.23
CA PHE A 77 -14.13 -4.81 -7.88
C PHE A 77 -13.54 -5.96 -7.07
N SER A 78 -13.44 -5.82 -5.74
CA SER A 78 -12.97 -6.90 -4.86
C SER A 78 -13.89 -8.12 -4.99
N ASN A 79 -15.19 -7.92 -4.98
CA ASN A 79 -16.18 -9.00 -5.15
C ASN A 79 -16.06 -9.67 -6.52
N MET A 80 -15.98 -8.90 -7.60
CA MET A 80 -15.86 -9.42 -8.96
C MET A 80 -14.58 -10.24 -9.15
N LEU A 81 -13.45 -9.75 -8.69
CA LEU A 81 -12.15 -10.40 -8.87
C LEU A 81 -12.01 -11.67 -8.03
N MET A 82 -12.60 -11.68 -6.85
CA MET A 82 -12.53 -12.81 -5.93
C MET A 82 -13.63 -13.85 -6.13
N ALA A 83 -14.71 -13.52 -6.87
CA ALA A 83 -15.87 -14.41 -7.05
C ALA A 83 -15.51 -15.79 -7.62
N GLN A 84 -14.52 -15.87 -8.50
CA GLN A 84 -14.08 -17.15 -9.07
C GLN A 84 -13.33 -18.05 -8.07
N TYR A 85 -13.00 -17.53 -6.89
CA TYR A 85 -12.29 -18.23 -5.83
C TYR A 85 -13.10 -18.34 -4.54
N GLU A 86 -14.43 -18.17 -4.62
CA GLU A 86 -15.33 -18.08 -3.45
C GLU A 86 -15.15 -19.23 -2.46
N ASP A 87 -14.96 -20.46 -2.97
CA ASP A 87 -14.74 -21.65 -2.15
C ASP A 87 -13.45 -21.63 -1.33
N GLN A 88 -12.50 -20.74 -1.64
CA GLN A 88 -11.21 -20.60 -0.97
C GLN A 88 -11.16 -19.38 -0.05
N ILE A 89 -12.18 -18.52 -0.09
CA ILE A 89 -12.21 -17.30 0.71
C ILE A 89 -12.57 -17.64 2.15
N ILE A 90 -11.75 -17.13 3.06
CA ILE A 90 -11.98 -17.21 4.50
C ILE A 90 -12.08 -15.80 5.10
N GLU A 91 -12.74 -15.69 6.24
CA GLU A 91 -12.61 -14.51 7.08
C GLU A 91 -11.18 -14.38 7.60
N ALA A 92 -10.68 -13.15 7.70
CA ALA A 92 -9.34 -12.92 8.24
C ALA A 92 -9.26 -13.43 9.68
N PRO A 93 -8.33 -14.33 9.99
CA PRO A 93 -8.15 -14.80 11.36
C PRO A 93 -7.73 -13.66 12.28
N ALA A 94 -8.28 -13.57 13.48
CA ALA A 94 -8.01 -12.49 14.43
C ALA A 94 -6.50 -12.35 14.77
N TRP A 95 -5.75 -13.46 14.80
CA TRP A 95 -4.30 -13.44 15.05
C TRP A 95 -3.49 -12.77 13.95
N LEU A 96 -4.07 -12.62 12.74
CA LEU A 96 -3.39 -12.00 11.60
C LEU A 96 -3.36 -10.47 11.71
N ASP A 97 -4.30 -9.85 12.41
CA ASP A 97 -4.47 -8.41 12.51
C ASP A 97 -3.20 -7.68 13.00
N GLU A 98 -2.49 -8.27 13.94
CA GLU A 98 -1.24 -7.71 14.48
C GLU A 98 -0.01 -7.95 13.57
N GLN A 99 -0.16 -8.76 12.53
CA GLN A 99 0.95 -9.18 11.66
C GLN A 99 0.76 -8.73 10.21
N ILE A 100 -0.46 -8.30 9.85
CA ILE A 100 -0.74 -7.85 8.49
C ILE A 100 -0.07 -6.51 8.23
N ARG A 101 0.41 -6.32 7.01
CA ARG A 101 0.92 -5.04 6.55
C ARG A 101 0.48 -4.76 5.11
N TYR A 102 0.22 -3.51 4.85
CA TYR A 102 -0.07 -3.06 3.50
C TYR A 102 1.17 -3.22 2.62
N PRO A 103 1.06 -3.73 1.38
CA PRO A 103 2.23 -3.99 0.52
C PRO A 103 3.04 -2.73 0.26
N GLN A 104 4.34 -2.80 0.53
CA GLN A 104 5.26 -1.66 0.41
C GLN A 104 5.27 -1.06 -1.00
N GLU A 105 5.32 -1.89 -2.04
CA GLU A 105 5.37 -1.44 -3.43
C GLU A 105 4.10 -0.68 -3.81
N LEU A 106 2.95 -1.13 -3.31
CA LEU A 106 1.67 -0.46 -3.54
C LEU A 106 1.55 0.83 -2.74
N PHE A 107 2.10 0.87 -1.52
CA PHE A 107 2.17 2.07 -0.70
C PHE A 107 3.04 3.14 -1.37
N ASN A 108 4.24 2.77 -1.80
CA ASN A 108 5.15 3.67 -2.52
C ASN A 108 4.50 4.21 -3.78
N TRP A 109 3.87 3.34 -4.58
CA TRP A 109 3.17 3.73 -5.79
C TRP A 109 2.03 4.72 -5.53
N LYS A 110 1.18 4.45 -4.56
CA LYS A 110 0.09 5.38 -4.20
C LYS A 110 0.63 6.71 -3.68
N THR A 111 1.72 6.69 -2.93
CA THR A 111 2.40 7.91 -2.46
C THR A 111 2.96 8.72 -3.62
N GLU A 112 3.57 8.06 -4.63
CA GLU A 112 4.01 8.75 -5.85
C GLU A 112 2.84 9.39 -6.62
N MET A 113 1.69 8.73 -6.69
CA MET A 113 0.50 9.30 -7.29
C MET A 113 -0.03 10.51 -6.48
N TYR A 114 -0.06 10.40 -5.16
CA TYR A 114 -0.41 11.50 -4.28
C TYR A 114 0.53 12.70 -4.50
N ASN A 115 1.82 12.49 -4.60
CA ASN A 115 2.83 13.53 -4.80
C ASN A 115 2.59 14.37 -6.07
N ILE A 116 1.93 13.79 -7.07
CA ILE A 116 1.60 14.49 -8.32
C ILE A 116 0.22 15.16 -8.24
N TYR A 117 -0.77 14.42 -7.70
CA TYR A 117 -2.19 14.80 -7.83
C TYR A 117 -2.78 15.52 -6.60
N HIS A 118 -1.99 15.79 -5.55
CA HIS A 118 -2.47 16.54 -4.39
C HIS A 118 -2.57 18.05 -4.65
N VAL A 119 -1.91 18.58 -5.68
CA VAL A 119 -1.91 19.99 -6.02
C VAL A 119 -3.23 20.35 -6.70
N GLU A 120 -4.06 21.15 -6.03
CA GLU A 120 -5.39 21.55 -6.52
C GLU A 120 -5.36 22.76 -7.44
N ASP A 121 -4.38 23.67 -7.27
CA ASP A 121 -4.24 24.85 -8.12
C ASP A 121 -3.63 24.48 -9.47
N VAL A 122 -4.34 24.86 -10.55
CA VAL A 122 -3.97 24.51 -11.93
C VAL A 122 -2.65 25.13 -12.36
N GLU A 123 -2.36 26.37 -11.93
CA GLU A 123 -1.14 27.07 -12.31
C GLU A 123 0.08 26.43 -11.61
N THR A 124 -0.03 26.17 -10.32
CA THR A 124 0.96 25.46 -9.52
C THR A 124 1.23 24.06 -10.07
N PHE A 125 0.16 23.34 -10.48
CA PHE A 125 0.28 22.02 -11.08
C PHE A 125 1.04 22.05 -12.42
N ILE A 126 0.73 23.02 -13.32
CA ILE A 126 1.41 23.15 -14.61
C ILE A 126 2.88 23.54 -14.44
N GLN A 127 3.20 24.38 -13.46
CA GLN A 127 4.58 24.77 -13.15
C GLN A 127 5.37 23.66 -12.43
N ALA A 128 4.73 22.58 -12.03
CA ALA A 128 5.29 21.50 -11.21
C ALA A 128 5.97 22.01 -9.92
N ASN A 129 5.46 23.11 -9.38
CA ASN A 129 5.85 23.63 -8.08
C ASN A 129 5.10 22.86 -6.98
N GLU A 130 5.68 22.76 -5.79
CA GLU A 130 5.08 22.12 -4.62
C GLU A 130 4.85 20.59 -4.75
N PHE A 131 5.43 19.96 -5.76
CA PHE A 131 5.39 18.51 -5.85
C PHE A 131 6.29 17.90 -4.76
N TYR A 132 5.79 16.83 -4.17
CA TYR A 132 6.59 16.03 -3.24
C TYR A 132 7.36 14.95 -4.00
N GLU A 133 8.41 14.43 -3.37
CA GLU A 133 9.12 13.25 -3.87
C GLU A 133 9.55 12.36 -2.71
N ILE A 134 9.63 11.07 -2.98
CA ILE A 134 10.23 10.12 -2.05
C ILE A 134 11.74 10.26 -2.15
N PRO A 135 12.46 10.53 -1.04
CA PRO A 135 13.91 10.64 -1.05
C PRO A 135 14.57 9.39 -1.62
N ARG A 136 15.62 9.57 -2.45
CA ARG A 136 16.32 8.44 -3.07
C ARG A 136 16.97 7.55 -2.02
N GLY A 137 16.70 6.25 -2.11
CA GLY A 137 17.26 5.24 -1.21
C GLY A 137 16.55 5.17 0.15
N LEU A 138 15.42 5.83 0.29
CA LEU A 138 14.54 5.67 1.43
C LEU A 138 13.53 4.56 1.14
N ASP A 139 13.41 3.64 2.07
CA ASP A 139 12.40 2.59 2.06
C ASP A 139 11.29 2.91 3.08
N THR A 140 10.14 2.27 2.92
CA THR A 140 9.06 2.33 3.91
C THR A 140 9.50 1.71 5.23
N TYR A 141 9.24 2.41 6.32
CA TYR A 141 9.43 1.89 7.67
C TYR A 141 8.11 1.38 8.22
N TYR A 142 8.10 0.15 8.75
CA TYR A 142 6.98 -0.40 9.50
C TYR A 142 7.28 -0.30 10.98
N ILE A 143 6.49 0.48 11.69
CA ILE A 143 6.73 0.83 13.09
C ILE A 143 5.45 0.79 13.94
N GLN A 144 5.62 0.62 15.23
CA GLN A 144 4.57 0.87 16.22
C GLN A 144 4.64 2.35 16.60
N ALA A 145 3.61 3.11 16.24
CA ALA A 145 3.54 4.54 16.50
C ALA A 145 2.13 4.99 16.90
N LYS A 146 2.05 6.15 17.52
CA LYS A 146 0.78 6.84 17.77
C LYS A 146 0.78 8.17 17.00
N PRO A 147 0.40 8.17 15.71
CA PRO A 147 0.33 9.40 14.93
C PRO A 147 -0.73 10.37 15.50
N PRO A 148 -0.64 11.67 15.21
CA PRO A 148 -1.68 12.62 15.58
C PRO A 148 -3.06 12.17 15.08
N GLY A 149 -4.08 12.23 15.96
CA GLY A 149 -5.43 11.77 15.63
C GLY A 149 -5.73 10.31 15.94
N PHE A 150 -4.71 9.50 16.27
CA PHE A 150 -4.92 8.11 16.70
C PHE A 150 -5.15 8.04 18.20
N GLU A 151 -6.07 7.18 18.65
CA GLU A 151 -6.37 7.00 20.06
C GLU A 151 -5.30 6.19 20.80
N GLN A 152 -4.68 5.25 20.11
CA GLN A 152 -3.68 4.33 20.65
C GLN A 152 -2.49 4.16 19.71
N THR A 153 -1.47 3.43 20.18
CA THR A 153 -0.34 3.02 19.35
C THR A 153 -0.78 1.93 18.39
N GLU A 154 -0.46 2.10 17.12
CA GLU A 154 -0.84 1.17 16.05
C GLU A 154 0.36 0.80 15.19
N PHE A 155 0.25 -0.33 14.49
CA PHE A 155 1.26 -0.76 13.52
C PHE A 155 1.01 -0.05 12.21
N VAL A 156 1.95 0.79 11.79
CA VAL A 156 1.82 1.64 10.60
C VAL A 156 3.03 1.52 9.69
N GLY A 157 2.79 1.71 8.39
CA GLY A 157 3.87 2.01 7.45
C GLY A 157 4.07 3.50 7.35
N LEU A 158 5.33 3.96 7.34
CA LEU A 158 5.72 5.36 7.28
C LEU A 158 6.70 5.62 6.15
N LEU A 159 6.47 6.69 5.41
CA LEU A 159 7.33 7.17 4.34
C LEU A 159 7.50 8.68 4.43
N SER A 160 8.75 9.16 4.50
CA SER A 160 9.06 10.59 4.50
C SER A 160 9.00 11.14 3.08
N LEU A 161 8.50 12.37 2.93
CA LEU A 161 8.44 13.09 1.66
C LEU A 161 9.23 14.39 1.73
N GLU A 162 9.91 14.72 0.64
CA GLU A 162 10.66 15.97 0.46
C GLU A 162 9.95 16.85 -0.58
N LEU A 163 10.14 18.16 -0.48
CA LEU A 163 9.73 19.11 -1.53
C LEU A 163 10.66 18.96 -2.74
N ARG A 164 10.07 18.68 -3.89
CA ARG A 164 10.79 18.53 -5.15
C ARG A 164 11.36 19.87 -5.62
N GLY A 165 12.64 19.90 -5.96
CA GLY A 165 13.29 21.07 -6.53
C GLY A 165 13.66 22.17 -5.53
N SER A 166 13.45 22.02 -4.24
CA SER A 166 13.90 22.97 -3.22
C SER A 166 15.45 22.97 -3.13
N GLN A 167 16.02 24.16 -2.91
CA GLN A 167 17.45 24.27 -2.59
C GLN A 167 17.68 23.79 -1.16
N GLY A 168 17.92 22.53 -1.01
CA GLY A 168 17.97 21.81 0.26
C GLY A 168 16.83 20.80 0.28
N ARG A 169 17.13 19.59 0.71
CA ARG A 169 16.15 18.51 0.84
C ARG A 169 15.32 18.74 2.10
N ASN A 170 14.35 19.63 2.00
CA ASN A 170 13.50 19.94 3.14
C ASN A 170 12.41 18.87 3.26
N LEU A 171 12.26 18.33 4.45
CA LEU A 171 11.17 17.44 4.78
C LEU A 171 9.84 18.16 4.59
N ALA A 172 9.00 17.64 3.68
CA ALA A 172 7.67 18.16 3.44
C ALA A 172 6.65 17.56 4.43
N GLY A 173 6.83 16.29 4.77
CA GLY A 173 5.93 15.61 5.67
C GLY A 173 6.14 14.10 5.68
N TYR A 174 5.16 13.42 6.26
CA TYR A 174 5.14 11.96 6.37
C TYR A 174 3.83 11.41 5.81
N MET A 175 3.93 10.45 4.90
CA MET A 175 2.80 9.62 4.51
C MET A 175 2.76 8.40 5.44
N ILE A 176 1.59 8.14 6.02
CA ILE A 176 1.36 6.97 6.88
C ILE A 176 0.30 6.10 6.24
N VAL A 177 0.48 4.77 6.33
CA VAL A 177 -0.52 3.78 5.94
C VAL A 177 -0.87 2.89 7.13
N GLU A 178 -2.17 2.71 7.37
CA GLU A 178 -2.69 1.85 8.44
C GLU A 178 -2.61 0.38 8.03
N ASN A 179 -2.23 -0.47 9.00
CA ASN A 179 -1.98 -1.90 8.79
C ASN A 179 -2.97 -2.82 9.56
N ASP A 180 -4.00 -2.28 10.19
CA ASP A 180 -5.07 -3.08 10.76
C ASP A 180 -6.10 -3.52 9.70
N MET A 181 -6.76 -4.65 9.92
CA MET A 181 -7.68 -5.22 8.93
C MET A 181 -8.88 -4.32 8.60
N ASN A 182 -9.32 -3.45 9.53
CA ASN A 182 -10.48 -2.58 9.32
C ASN A 182 -10.14 -1.36 8.47
N ASN A 183 -8.88 -0.89 8.56
CA ASN A 183 -8.39 0.33 7.90
C ASN A 183 -7.22 0.05 6.95
N LEU A 184 -7.01 -1.21 6.55
CA LEU A 184 -5.85 -1.63 5.77
C LEU A 184 -5.70 -0.83 4.48
N GLY A 185 -4.60 -0.09 4.39
CA GLY A 185 -4.30 0.75 3.24
C GLY A 185 -4.94 2.14 3.27
N LYS A 186 -5.56 2.54 4.39
CA LYS A 186 -5.94 3.94 4.61
C LYS A 186 -4.68 4.77 4.81
N MET A 187 -4.55 5.83 4.02
CA MET A 187 -3.36 6.67 3.98
C MET A 187 -3.68 8.06 4.53
N THR A 188 -2.75 8.60 5.32
CA THR A 188 -2.84 9.96 5.88
C THR A 188 -1.50 10.66 5.69
N PHE A 189 -1.54 11.88 5.13
CA PHE A 189 -0.37 12.73 5.00
C PHE A 189 -0.32 13.72 6.17
N TYR A 190 0.82 13.78 6.82
CA TYR A 190 1.12 14.74 7.88
C TYR A 190 2.15 15.73 7.38
N GLU A 191 1.68 16.91 7.04
CA GLU A 191 2.51 17.99 6.55
C GLU A 191 3.35 18.60 7.68
N VAL A 192 4.63 18.86 7.40
CA VAL A 192 5.50 19.62 8.30
C VAL A 192 5.37 21.09 7.95
N PRO A 193 4.94 21.96 8.90
CA PRO A 193 4.83 23.38 8.64
C PRO A 193 6.17 24.00 8.22
N LEU A 194 6.19 24.74 7.13
CA LEU A 194 7.39 25.38 6.59
C LEU A 194 8.00 26.45 7.52
N ASP A 195 7.20 26.99 8.45
CA ASP A 195 7.59 28.03 9.39
C ASP A 195 8.07 27.49 10.75
N SER A 196 8.23 26.18 10.92
CA SER A 196 8.85 25.65 12.11
C SER A 196 10.36 25.92 12.07
N GLU A 197 10.79 27.02 12.74
CA GLU A 197 12.21 27.22 13.07
C GLU A 197 12.70 26.01 13.87
N THR A 198 13.44 25.12 13.22
CA THR A 198 14.23 24.05 13.84
C THR A 198 15.68 24.46 13.92
#